data_7e29ad4560ef52c176bdda239b50c955
#
_entry.id   7e29ad4560ef52c176bdda239b50c955
#
_cell.length_a   1.000
_cell.length_b   1.000
_cell.length_c   1.000
_cell.angle_alpha   90.00
_cell.angle_beta   90.00
_cell.angle_gamma   90.00
#
_symmetry.space_group_name_H-M   'P 1'
#
loop_
_entity.id
_entity.type
_entity.pdbx_description
1 polymer ?
#
loop_
_entity_poly.entity_id
_entity_poly.type
_entity_poly.pdbx_seq_one_letter_code
_entity_poly.pdbx_strand_id
1 'polypeptide(L)'
;NMGMNESGVIQISNGLPVIKYNANEALVRQRFTIAHEIGHFALGHLEGASKMFRDPASNFSSGANKPEEREANVFAARLLMPAKVVRYAVNEKKIRNIERLADVFGVSQVAMKYRLINLGMVSG
;
A
#
# COMPACT_ATOMS: atom_id res chain seq x y z
N ASN A 1 6.63 12.34 -16.00
CA ASN A 1 6.19 11.06 -16.50
C ASN A 1 7.09 9.95 -15.97
N MET A 2 6.50 8.84 -15.60
CA MET A 2 7.23 7.73 -15.00
C MET A 2 7.58 6.70 -16.04
N GLY A 3 8.68 5.97 -15.78
CA GLY A 3 9.03 4.85 -16.61
C GLY A 3 7.97 3.75 -16.53
N MET A 4 7.89 2.93 -17.58
CA MET A 4 6.86 1.90 -17.68
C MET A 4 6.98 0.84 -16.57
N ASN A 5 8.18 0.67 -16.02
CA ASN A 5 8.44 -0.37 -15.03
C ASN A 5 8.26 0.09 -13.59
N GLU A 6 7.91 1.35 -13.38
CA GLU A 6 7.77 1.90 -12.05
C GLU A 6 6.33 2.26 -11.75
N SER A 7 5.85 1.83 -10.59
CA SER A 7 4.55 2.25 -10.07
C SER A 7 4.69 3.53 -9.26
N GLY A 8 5.78 3.68 -8.51
CA GLY A 8 6.00 4.84 -7.68
C GLY A 8 7.44 5.14 -7.42
N VAL A 9 7.71 6.39 -7.08
CA VAL A 9 9.02 6.88 -6.66
C VAL A 9 8.80 7.82 -5.50
N ILE A 10 9.64 7.71 -4.47
CA ILE A 10 9.72 8.75 -3.44
C ILE A 10 11.17 9.20 -3.30
N GLN A 11 11.35 10.50 -3.17
CA GLN A 11 12.67 11.10 -2.99
C GLN A 11 12.54 12.37 -2.16
N ILE A 12 13.65 12.77 -1.55
CA ILE A 12 13.70 14.05 -0.86
C ILE A 12 14.25 15.07 -1.86
N SER A 13 13.50 16.14 -2.05
CA SER A 13 13.85 17.22 -2.96
C SER A 13 13.71 18.54 -2.22
N ASN A 14 14.81 19.29 -2.11
CA ASN A 14 14.83 20.55 -1.36
C ASN A 14 14.32 20.39 0.07
N GLY A 15 14.67 19.29 0.71
CA GLY A 15 14.27 19.00 2.08
C GLY A 15 12.86 18.50 2.24
N LEU A 16 12.10 18.30 1.16
CA LEU A 16 10.72 17.86 1.22
C LEU A 16 10.56 16.53 0.50
N PRO A 17 9.70 15.64 1.03
CA PRO A 17 9.40 14.40 0.31
C PRO A 17 8.53 14.70 -0.91
N VAL A 18 8.90 14.09 -2.02
CA VAL A 18 8.15 14.19 -3.27
C VAL A 18 7.81 12.78 -3.72
N ILE A 19 6.52 12.52 -3.92
CA ILE A 19 6.03 11.23 -4.37
C ILE A 19 5.53 11.36 -5.80
N LYS A 20 5.98 10.47 -6.65
CA LYS A 20 5.47 10.35 -8.01
C LYS A 20 4.83 8.98 -8.16
N TYR A 21 3.73 8.91 -8.87
CA TYR A 21 3.03 7.66 -9.09
C TYR A 21 2.63 7.54 -10.55
N ASN A 22 2.40 6.30 -11.00
CA ASN A 22 2.06 6.04 -12.38
C ASN A 22 0.55 6.19 -12.58
N ALA A 23 0.15 7.29 -13.22
CA ALA A 23 -1.26 7.62 -13.42
C ALA A 23 -1.94 6.72 -14.47
N ASN A 24 -1.17 5.86 -15.16
CA ASN A 24 -1.72 4.92 -16.11
C ASN A 24 -2.20 3.61 -15.47
N GLU A 25 -1.89 3.41 -14.19
CA GLU A 25 -2.34 2.23 -13.47
C GLU A 25 -3.74 2.42 -12.90
N ALA A 26 -4.39 1.33 -12.52
CA ALA A 26 -5.73 1.38 -11.93
C ALA A 26 -5.72 2.24 -10.66
N LEU A 27 -6.85 2.89 -10.37
CA LEU A 27 -6.96 3.78 -9.21
C LEU A 27 -6.60 3.09 -7.90
N VAL A 28 -7.02 1.84 -7.71
CA VAL A 28 -6.67 1.12 -6.47
C VAL A 28 -5.16 0.93 -6.35
N ARG A 29 -4.45 0.73 -7.47
CA ARG A 29 -2.99 0.63 -7.47
C ARG A 29 -2.35 1.97 -7.17
N GLN A 30 -2.87 3.05 -7.76
CA GLN A 30 -2.37 4.39 -7.47
C GLN A 30 -2.47 4.71 -5.99
N ARG A 31 -3.61 4.42 -5.37
CA ARG A 31 -3.81 4.65 -3.95
C ARG A 31 -2.82 3.85 -3.10
N PHE A 32 -2.65 2.56 -3.42
CA PHE A 32 -1.73 1.71 -2.68
C PHE A 32 -0.29 2.20 -2.85
N THR A 33 0.08 2.59 -4.07
CA THR A 33 1.42 3.12 -4.36
C THR A 33 1.70 4.35 -3.52
N ILE A 34 0.78 5.31 -3.48
CA ILE A 34 0.99 6.54 -2.69
C ILE A 34 1.15 6.19 -1.22
N ALA A 35 0.32 5.30 -0.68
CA ALA A 35 0.41 4.88 0.71
C ALA A 35 1.73 4.16 1.00
N HIS A 36 2.20 3.32 0.08
CA HIS A 36 3.47 2.62 0.17
C HIS A 36 4.65 3.61 0.23
N GLU A 37 4.62 4.61 -0.66
CA GLU A 37 5.69 5.62 -0.67
C GLU A 37 5.67 6.47 0.59
N ILE A 38 4.49 6.81 1.10
CA ILE A 38 4.39 7.47 2.41
C ILE A 38 5.03 6.59 3.48
N GLY A 39 4.85 5.27 3.39
CA GLY A 39 5.46 4.33 4.32
C GLY A 39 6.97 4.40 4.35
N HIS A 40 7.60 4.49 3.18
CA HIS A 40 9.06 4.66 3.11
C HIS A 40 9.50 5.89 3.88
N PHE A 41 8.78 6.99 3.71
CA PHE A 41 9.13 8.23 4.41
C PHE A 41 8.87 8.12 5.91
N ALA A 42 7.69 7.63 6.29
CA ALA A 42 7.28 7.56 7.70
C ALA A 42 8.16 6.61 8.51
N LEU A 43 8.65 5.54 7.87
CA LEU A 43 9.48 4.53 8.54
C LEU A 43 10.98 4.86 8.51
N GLY A 44 11.34 6.02 7.97
CA GLY A 44 12.73 6.46 7.98
C GLY A 44 13.62 5.84 6.92
N HIS A 45 13.04 5.21 5.89
CA HIS A 45 13.81 4.55 4.84
C HIS A 45 14.63 5.52 3.97
N LEU A 46 14.29 6.81 4.00
CA LEU A 46 14.97 7.81 3.18
C LEU A 46 16.07 8.53 3.94
N GLU A 47 16.38 8.10 5.14
CA GLU A 47 17.46 8.67 5.94
C GLU A 47 18.79 8.01 5.57
N GLY A 48 19.86 8.72 5.79
CA GLY A 48 21.20 8.21 5.49
C GLY A 48 21.55 8.38 4.03
N ALA A 49 22.25 7.39 3.47
CA ALA A 49 22.78 7.45 2.11
C ALA A 49 21.71 7.33 1.03
N SER A 50 20.63 6.61 1.34
CA SER A 50 19.59 6.32 0.37
C SER A 50 18.44 7.31 0.57
N LYS A 51 18.25 8.20 -0.40
CA LYS A 51 17.22 9.25 -0.33
C LYS A 51 16.19 9.12 -1.44
N MET A 52 16.13 7.96 -2.07
CA MET A 52 15.18 7.72 -3.15
C MET A 52 14.84 6.25 -3.21
N PHE A 53 13.55 5.95 -3.36
CA PHE A 53 13.08 4.61 -3.68
C PHE A 53 12.33 4.67 -5.00
N ARG A 54 12.67 3.74 -5.90
CA ARG A 54 11.98 3.53 -7.16
C ARG A 54 11.32 2.17 -7.09
N ASP A 55 10.00 2.16 -7.14
CA ASP A 55 9.25 0.95 -6.82
C ASP A 55 8.50 0.42 -8.03
N PRO A 56 9.03 -0.65 -8.68
CA PRO A 56 8.26 -1.34 -9.71
C PRO A 56 7.08 -2.06 -9.08
N ALA A 57 6.12 -2.45 -9.91
CA ALA A 57 4.90 -3.10 -9.44
C ALA A 57 5.19 -4.34 -8.58
N SER A 58 6.29 -5.05 -8.85
CA SER A 58 6.66 -6.25 -8.09
C SER A 58 6.91 -5.96 -6.61
N ASN A 59 7.25 -4.72 -6.24
CA ASN A 59 7.50 -4.39 -4.84
C ASN A 59 6.21 -4.28 -4.01
N PHE A 60 5.05 -4.34 -4.66
CA PHE A 60 3.77 -4.18 -3.97
C PHE A 60 3.08 -5.51 -3.67
N SER A 61 3.79 -6.61 -3.85
CA SER A 61 3.26 -7.94 -3.55
C SER A 61 3.81 -8.43 -2.22
N SER A 62 3.16 -9.46 -1.67
CA SER A 62 3.63 -10.11 -0.45
C SER A 62 4.99 -10.78 -0.65
N GLY A 63 5.41 -10.99 -1.91
CA GLY A 63 6.70 -11.57 -2.23
C GLY A 63 7.82 -10.56 -2.42
N ALA A 64 7.65 -9.32 -1.99
CA ALA A 64 8.70 -8.32 -2.10
C ALA A 64 9.96 -8.81 -1.39
N ASN A 65 11.11 -8.63 -2.05
CA ASN A 65 12.38 -9.20 -1.57
C ASN A 65 13.02 -8.39 -0.44
N LYS A 66 12.94 -7.08 -0.52
CA LYS A 66 13.63 -6.20 0.43
C LYS A 66 12.78 -5.95 1.67
N PRO A 67 13.39 -5.98 2.87
CA PRO A 67 12.64 -5.70 4.09
C PRO A 67 11.93 -4.34 4.06
N GLU A 68 12.58 -3.31 3.51
CA GLU A 68 11.98 -1.98 3.44
C GLU A 68 10.70 -1.98 2.60
N GLU A 69 10.68 -2.77 1.52
CA GLU A 69 9.49 -2.86 0.68
C GLU A 69 8.36 -3.57 1.40
N ARG A 70 8.69 -4.63 2.14
CA ARG A 70 7.67 -5.34 2.93
C ARG A 70 7.11 -4.45 4.03
N GLU A 71 7.97 -3.69 4.70
CA GLU A 71 7.54 -2.76 5.75
C GLU A 71 6.63 -1.67 5.18
N ALA A 72 6.98 -1.12 4.02
CA ALA A 72 6.16 -0.11 3.36
C ALA A 72 4.81 -0.68 2.95
N ASN A 73 4.76 -1.94 2.51
CA ASN A 73 3.51 -2.61 2.18
C ASN A 73 2.61 -2.79 3.40
N VAL A 74 3.19 -3.18 4.54
CA VAL A 74 2.44 -3.32 5.79
C VAL A 74 1.88 -1.95 6.21
N PHE A 75 2.71 -0.92 6.12
CA PHE A 75 2.27 0.44 6.42
C PHE A 75 1.09 0.84 5.54
N ALA A 76 1.21 0.62 4.23
CA ALA A 76 0.15 0.97 3.28
C ALA A 76 -1.15 0.23 3.60
N ALA A 77 -1.06 -1.06 3.90
CA ALA A 77 -2.24 -1.84 4.23
C ALA A 77 -2.94 -1.32 5.49
N ARG A 78 -2.17 -0.96 6.50
CA ARG A 78 -2.72 -0.42 7.75
C ARG A 78 -3.33 0.97 7.55
N LEU A 79 -2.71 1.78 6.71
CA LEU A 79 -3.21 3.12 6.43
C LEU A 79 -4.53 3.08 5.67
N LEU A 80 -4.61 2.24 4.64
CA LEU A 80 -5.78 2.17 3.78
C LEU A 80 -6.90 1.31 4.37
N MET A 81 -6.54 0.33 5.20
CA MET A 81 -7.50 -0.62 5.78
C MET A 81 -7.28 -0.74 7.30
N PRO A 82 -7.56 0.34 8.06
CA PRO A 82 -7.35 0.28 9.51
C PRO A 82 -8.13 -0.87 10.15
N ALA A 83 -7.48 -1.60 11.05
CA ALA A 83 -8.05 -2.82 11.63
C ALA A 83 -9.45 -2.59 12.24
N LYS A 84 -9.60 -1.52 13.00
CA LYS A 84 -10.88 -1.22 13.66
C LYS A 84 -11.99 -0.95 12.66
N VAL A 85 -11.65 -0.26 11.55
CA VAL A 85 -12.63 0.08 10.53
C VAL A 85 -13.02 -1.16 9.74
N VAL A 86 -12.05 -2.02 9.42
CA VAL A 86 -12.35 -3.28 8.73
C VAL A 86 -13.27 -4.15 9.59
N ARG A 87 -12.96 -4.29 10.89
CA ARG A 87 -13.79 -5.08 11.79
C ARG A 87 -15.20 -4.51 11.92
N TYR A 88 -15.30 -3.19 11.98
CA TYR A 88 -16.60 -2.52 12.02
C TYR A 88 -17.41 -2.82 10.75
N ALA A 89 -16.78 -2.70 9.60
CA ALA A 89 -17.46 -2.96 8.32
C ALA A 89 -17.99 -4.39 8.25
N VAL A 90 -17.19 -5.36 8.68
CA VAL A 90 -17.56 -6.77 8.61
C VAL A 90 -18.57 -7.13 9.69
N ASN A 91 -18.33 -6.72 10.92
CA ASN A 91 -19.10 -7.19 12.07
C ASN A 91 -20.35 -6.37 12.34
N GLU A 92 -20.26 -5.05 12.19
CA GLU A 92 -21.40 -4.16 12.47
C GLU A 92 -22.20 -3.84 11.22
N LYS A 93 -21.55 -3.53 10.12
CA LYS A 93 -22.23 -3.23 8.86
C LYS A 93 -22.54 -4.49 8.06
N LYS A 94 -22.05 -5.65 8.49
CA LYS A 94 -22.34 -6.96 7.89
C LYS A 94 -21.94 -7.05 6.42
N ILE A 95 -20.88 -6.33 6.03
CA ILE A 95 -20.37 -6.41 4.67
C ILE A 95 -19.48 -7.65 4.61
N ARG A 96 -19.98 -8.72 3.99
CA ARG A 96 -19.33 -10.03 3.97
C ARG A 96 -18.79 -10.42 2.60
N ASN A 97 -19.05 -9.61 1.59
CA ASN A 97 -18.59 -9.82 0.22
C ASN A 97 -17.27 -9.10 0.04
N ILE A 98 -16.23 -9.84 -0.41
CA ILE A 98 -14.88 -9.27 -0.51
C ILE A 98 -14.80 -8.18 -1.57
N GLU A 99 -15.52 -8.34 -2.68
CA GLU A 99 -15.57 -7.32 -3.72
C GLU A 99 -16.09 -6.00 -3.16
N ARG A 100 -17.16 -6.09 -2.38
CA ARG A 100 -17.77 -4.91 -1.80
C ARG A 100 -16.90 -4.28 -0.74
N LEU A 101 -16.25 -5.09 0.11
CA LEU A 101 -15.29 -4.58 1.09
C LEU A 101 -14.14 -3.84 0.40
N ALA A 102 -13.60 -4.44 -0.67
CA ALA A 102 -12.53 -3.80 -1.42
C ALA A 102 -12.96 -2.46 -1.98
N ASP A 103 -14.17 -2.38 -2.52
CA ASP A 103 -14.72 -1.12 -3.04
C ASP A 103 -14.84 -0.06 -1.94
N VAL A 104 -15.34 -0.46 -0.77
CA VAL A 104 -15.53 0.47 0.36
C VAL A 104 -14.19 1.09 0.77
N PHE A 105 -13.13 0.28 0.80
CA PHE A 105 -11.81 0.77 1.24
C PHE A 105 -10.96 1.31 0.11
N GLY A 106 -11.41 1.20 -1.14
CA GLY A 106 -10.64 1.69 -2.28
C GLY A 106 -9.37 0.93 -2.53
N VAL A 107 -9.41 -0.38 -2.33
CA VAL A 107 -8.27 -1.28 -2.53
C VAL A 107 -8.65 -2.42 -3.46
N SER A 108 -7.65 -3.18 -3.91
CA SER A 108 -7.93 -4.36 -4.72
C SER A 108 -8.52 -5.48 -3.87
N GLN A 109 -9.21 -6.42 -4.52
CA GLN A 109 -9.73 -7.59 -3.81
C GLN A 109 -8.62 -8.41 -3.20
N VAL A 110 -7.48 -8.52 -3.90
CA VAL A 110 -6.31 -9.24 -3.39
C VAL A 110 -5.79 -8.58 -2.11
N ALA A 111 -5.68 -7.26 -2.10
CA ALA A 111 -5.22 -6.53 -0.91
C ALA A 111 -6.18 -6.74 0.26
N MET A 112 -7.48 -6.68 0.00
CA MET A 112 -8.47 -6.91 1.05
C MET A 112 -8.41 -8.34 1.58
N LYS A 113 -8.23 -9.31 0.70
CA LYS A 113 -8.12 -10.71 1.12
C LYS A 113 -6.94 -10.89 2.08
N TYR A 114 -5.77 -10.38 1.72
CA TYR A 114 -4.59 -10.49 2.59
C TYR A 114 -4.81 -9.77 3.91
N ARG A 115 -5.47 -8.62 3.88
CA ARG A 115 -5.75 -7.87 5.11
C ARG A 115 -6.64 -8.67 6.05
N LEU A 116 -7.68 -9.30 5.52
CA LEU A 116 -8.58 -10.14 6.33
C LEU A 116 -7.85 -11.34 6.92
N ILE A 117 -6.95 -11.95 6.15
CA ILE A 117 -6.12 -13.04 6.63
C ILE A 117 -5.22 -12.55 7.77
N ASN A 118 -4.56 -11.41 7.58
CA ASN A 118 -3.67 -10.84 8.59
C ASN A 118 -4.40 -10.50 9.88
N LEU A 119 -5.66 -10.09 9.77
CA LEU A 119 -6.48 -9.76 10.94
C LEU A 119 -7.12 -10.99 11.58
N GLY A 120 -6.89 -12.18 11.01
CA GLY A 120 -7.46 -13.42 11.54
C GLY A 120 -8.96 -13.56 11.30
N MET A 121 -9.50 -12.82 10.34
CA MET A 121 -10.94 -12.81 10.09
C MET A 121 -11.37 -13.84 9.06
N VAL A 122 -10.42 -14.34 8.26
CA VAL A 122 -10.66 -15.44 7.33
C VAL A 122 -9.43 -16.34 7.31
N SER A 123 -9.61 -17.57 6.86
CA SER A 123 -8.51 -18.52 6.72
C SER A 123 -7.77 -18.28 5.41
N GLY A 124 -6.46 -18.43 5.46
CA GLY A 124 -5.62 -18.34 4.27
C GLY A 124 -5.69 -19.60 3.42
#